data_f925db7f66019f4b21da645d3708592a
#
_entry.id   f925db7f66019f4b21da645d3708592a
#
_cell.length_a   1.000
_cell.length_b   1.000
_cell.length_c   1.000
_cell.angle_alpha   90.00
_cell.angle_beta   90.00
_cell.angle_gamma   90.00
#
_symmetry.space_group_name_H-M   'P 1'
#
loop_
_entity.id
_entity.type
_entity.pdbx_description
1 polymer ?
#
loop_
_entity_poly.entity_id
_entity_poly.type
_entity_poly.pdbx_seq_one_letter_code
_entity_poly.pdbx_strand_id
1 'polypeptide(L)'
;MSATFVEARPIDSDWIGWLRRELAPTREREIRTAIIVGGAVLCVIISMTLQVPQLATSAYMVFFASKENKRLTTITGVGGIFVLTIGIIGTLLLYKFTYGHPELRIPGMAIALFLGMWLSRALVIGPLGFLLGFVIAVSQSVGEEIPSPEYLVRQLLWLWVALTYAIAVTVVLNRLFLPDTPKSAEHRSKPKSLFVPDAFTNFAHVHFALKVTFAAMFCYVVYEAIDWSGIHTAFITCTFIALESTEATLYKGTLRFVGCLIGGALALFSIVFLMPHMETIASLVVLVACASAIAGWVSTGSQRISYAG
;
A
#
# COMPACT_ATOMS: atom_id res chain seq x y z
N MET A 1 15.43 -14.54 6.81
CA MET A 1 16.44 -13.74 6.09
C MET A 1 16.69 -12.50 6.93
N SER A 2 17.81 -12.50 7.66
CA SER A 2 18.22 -11.39 8.52
C SER A 2 18.40 -10.14 7.64
N ALA A 3 17.47 -9.20 7.73
CA ALA A 3 17.72 -7.84 7.29
C ALA A 3 18.79 -7.31 8.25
N THR A 4 20.02 -7.19 7.78
CA THR A 4 21.05 -6.42 8.46
C THR A 4 20.50 -5.00 8.60
N PHE A 5 19.96 -4.71 9.76
CA PHE A 5 19.65 -3.35 10.19
C PHE A 5 21.00 -2.60 10.13
N VAL A 6 21.09 -1.67 9.20
CA VAL A 6 22.20 -0.74 9.16
C VAL A 6 22.12 0.07 10.45
N GLU A 7 23.02 -0.22 11.36
CA GLU A 7 23.26 0.49 12.60
C GLU A 7 23.06 2.00 12.38
N ALA A 8 22.17 2.61 13.14
CA ALA A 8 21.93 4.03 13.08
C ALA A 8 23.22 4.76 13.50
N ARG A 9 24.05 5.12 12.51
CA ARG A 9 25.14 6.06 12.78
C ARG A 9 24.53 7.35 13.30
N PRO A 10 25.17 7.99 14.29
CA PRO A 10 24.71 9.29 14.79
C PRO A 10 24.51 10.24 13.60
N ILE A 11 23.46 11.04 13.67
CA ILE A 11 23.13 12.06 12.66
C ILE A 11 24.36 12.95 12.56
N ASP A 12 25.12 12.76 11.47
CA ASP A 12 26.26 13.63 11.16
C ASP A 12 25.74 15.07 11.16
N SER A 13 26.55 15.99 11.68
CA SER A 13 26.24 17.42 11.69
C SER A 13 25.96 18.00 10.30
N ASP A 14 26.24 17.23 9.24
CA ASP A 14 25.95 17.54 7.83
C ASP A 14 24.73 16.75 7.31
N TRP A 15 23.57 16.95 7.91
CA TRP A 15 22.30 16.35 7.47
C TRP A 15 21.91 16.74 6.04
N ILE A 16 22.30 17.96 5.60
CA ILE A 16 22.05 18.44 4.24
C ILE A 16 22.87 17.64 3.22
N GLY A 17 24.17 17.44 3.51
CA GLY A 17 25.04 16.61 2.67
C GLY A 17 24.59 15.14 2.61
N TRP A 18 24.08 14.62 3.71
CA TRP A 18 23.47 13.28 3.75
C TRP A 18 22.23 13.22 2.86
N LEU A 19 21.27 14.16 3.01
CA LEU A 19 20.05 14.22 2.23
C LEU A 19 20.36 14.38 0.73
N ARG A 20 21.34 15.19 0.39
CA ARG A 20 21.78 15.40 -1.01
C ARG A 20 22.34 14.12 -1.63
N ARG A 21 23.06 13.31 -0.87
CA ARG A 21 23.56 11.99 -1.31
C ARG A 21 22.41 10.98 -1.50
N GLU A 22 21.46 10.97 -0.57
CA GLU A 22 20.27 10.09 -0.65
C GLU A 22 19.33 10.45 -1.79
N LEU A 23 19.26 11.74 -2.16
CA LEU A 23 18.44 12.23 -3.26
C LEU A 23 19.18 12.28 -4.61
N ALA A 24 20.45 11.84 -4.65
CA ALA A 24 21.25 11.88 -5.87
C ALA A 24 20.59 11.10 -7.03
N PRO A 25 20.63 11.66 -8.26
CA PRO A 25 20.08 11.02 -9.43
C PRO A 25 20.92 9.78 -9.81
N THR A 26 20.24 8.67 -10.05
CA THR A 26 20.81 7.48 -10.66
C THR A 26 19.91 7.05 -11.80
N ARG A 27 20.47 6.53 -12.89
CA ARG A 27 19.71 6.11 -14.08
C ARG A 27 18.61 5.12 -13.73
N GLU A 28 18.86 4.22 -12.83
CA GLU A 28 17.87 3.23 -12.38
C GLU A 28 16.70 3.91 -11.65
N ARG A 29 17.00 4.86 -10.78
CA ARG A 29 16.01 5.65 -10.04
C ARG A 29 15.14 6.49 -10.98
N GLU A 30 15.77 7.13 -11.98
CA GLU A 30 15.05 7.92 -12.99
C GLU A 30 14.06 7.05 -13.76
N ILE A 31 14.49 5.86 -14.23
CA ILE A 31 13.62 4.93 -14.95
C ILE A 31 12.46 4.46 -14.05
N ARG A 32 12.74 4.08 -12.81
CA ARG A 32 11.69 3.64 -11.86
C ARG A 32 10.70 4.76 -11.56
N THR A 33 11.17 5.96 -11.32
CA THR A 33 10.30 7.13 -11.10
C THR A 33 9.46 7.42 -12.34
N ALA A 34 10.06 7.39 -13.55
CA ALA A 34 9.32 7.59 -14.78
C ALA A 34 8.22 6.54 -15.00
N ILE A 35 8.47 5.28 -14.65
CA ILE A 35 7.46 4.21 -14.70
C ILE A 35 6.32 4.48 -13.71
N ILE A 36 6.61 4.91 -12.49
CA ILE A 36 5.60 5.25 -11.49
C ILE A 36 4.75 6.44 -11.97
N VAL A 37 5.39 7.51 -12.43
CA VAL A 37 4.71 8.69 -12.97
C VAL A 37 3.84 8.32 -14.16
N GLY A 38 4.39 7.60 -15.12
CA GLY A 38 3.66 7.14 -16.30
C GLY A 38 2.47 6.25 -15.94
N GLY A 39 2.66 5.35 -14.97
CA GLY A 39 1.59 4.49 -14.46
C GLY A 39 0.48 5.28 -13.77
N ALA A 40 0.82 6.23 -12.90
CA ALA A 40 -0.16 7.08 -12.23
C ALA A 40 -0.94 7.94 -13.23
N VAL A 41 -0.26 8.57 -14.19
CA VAL A 41 -0.87 9.36 -15.27
C VAL A 41 -1.81 8.50 -16.11
N LEU A 42 -1.38 7.32 -16.54
CA LEU A 42 -2.24 6.39 -17.30
C LEU A 42 -3.47 5.97 -16.50
N CYS A 43 -3.32 5.70 -15.20
CA CYS A 43 -4.46 5.40 -14.33
C CYS A 43 -5.45 6.57 -14.26
N VAL A 44 -4.96 7.81 -14.18
CA VAL A 44 -5.83 9.01 -14.21
C VAL A 44 -6.57 9.10 -15.54
N ILE A 45 -5.88 8.99 -16.67
CA ILE A 45 -6.48 9.06 -18.00
C ILE A 45 -7.54 7.97 -18.18
N ILE A 46 -7.22 6.72 -17.83
CA ILE A 46 -8.15 5.58 -17.93
C ILE A 46 -9.37 5.82 -17.04
N SER A 47 -9.16 6.19 -15.77
CA SER A 47 -10.26 6.42 -14.83
C SER A 47 -11.18 7.54 -15.28
N MET A 48 -10.63 8.66 -15.76
CA MET A 48 -11.43 9.79 -16.24
C MET A 48 -12.16 9.46 -17.53
N THR A 49 -11.55 8.72 -18.45
CA THR A 49 -12.16 8.35 -19.74
C THR A 49 -13.27 7.31 -19.56
N LEU A 50 -13.05 6.31 -18.71
CA LEU A 50 -14.00 5.22 -18.45
C LEU A 50 -14.93 5.50 -17.26
N GLN A 51 -14.81 6.67 -16.64
CA GLN A 51 -15.57 7.07 -15.44
C GLN A 51 -15.47 6.04 -14.31
N VAL A 52 -14.27 5.46 -14.12
CA VAL A 52 -14.02 4.52 -13.03
C VAL A 52 -13.99 5.30 -11.72
N PRO A 53 -14.87 5.00 -10.76
CA PRO A 53 -14.75 5.55 -9.43
C PRO A 53 -13.45 5.06 -8.77
N GLN A 54 -13.01 5.68 -7.69
CA GLN A 54 -11.77 5.29 -7.00
C GLN A 54 -10.46 5.62 -7.76
N LEU A 55 -10.44 6.72 -8.52
CA LEU A 55 -9.28 7.20 -9.26
C LEU A 55 -8.03 7.32 -8.38
N ALA A 56 -8.17 7.90 -7.19
CA ALA A 56 -7.06 8.08 -6.25
C ALA A 56 -6.46 6.74 -5.82
N THR A 57 -7.32 5.74 -5.56
CA THR A 57 -6.89 4.39 -5.14
C THR A 57 -6.13 3.68 -6.25
N SER A 58 -6.55 3.83 -7.52
CA SER A 58 -5.82 3.24 -8.65
C SER A 58 -4.46 3.90 -8.89
N ALA A 59 -4.37 5.23 -8.83
CA ALA A 59 -3.10 5.94 -8.93
C ALA A 59 -2.13 5.55 -7.79
N TYR A 60 -2.64 5.43 -6.57
CA TYR A 60 -1.87 5.00 -5.40
C TYR A 60 -1.38 3.54 -5.52
N MET A 61 -2.19 2.65 -6.10
CA MET A 61 -1.80 1.24 -6.29
C MET A 61 -0.58 1.06 -7.18
N VAL A 62 -0.30 1.98 -8.10
CA VAL A 62 0.90 1.96 -8.94
C VAL A 62 2.18 1.96 -8.10
N PHE A 63 2.22 2.78 -7.04
CA PHE A 63 3.36 2.84 -6.12
C PHE A 63 3.57 1.51 -5.39
N PHE A 64 2.50 0.85 -4.97
CA PHE A 64 2.58 -0.45 -4.29
C PHE A 64 2.97 -1.60 -5.23
N ALA A 65 2.44 -1.59 -6.44
CA ALA A 65 2.66 -2.66 -7.39
C ALA A 65 4.06 -2.62 -8.02
N SER A 66 4.68 -1.43 -8.16
CA SER A 66 6.01 -1.28 -8.75
C SER A 66 7.10 -1.81 -7.82
N LYS A 67 7.89 -2.79 -8.29
CA LYS A 67 9.02 -3.38 -7.57
C LYS A 67 10.30 -3.17 -8.37
N GLU A 68 11.45 -3.44 -7.73
CA GLU A 68 12.79 -3.26 -8.31
C GLU A 68 13.06 -4.14 -9.52
N ASN A 69 12.38 -5.29 -9.62
CA ASN A 69 12.61 -6.35 -10.60
C ASN A 69 11.36 -6.61 -11.44
N LYS A 70 11.50 -6.77 -12.76
CA LYS A 70 10.41 -7.19 -13.67
C LYS A 70 9.69 -8.45 -13.19
N ARG A 71 10.46 -9.47 -12.81
CA ARG A 71 9.94 -10.76 -12.36
C ARG A 71 9.17 -10.62 -11.05
N LEU A 72 9.72 -9.88 -10.09
CA LEU A 72 9.07 -9.66 -8.80
C LEU A 72 7.78 -8.86 -8.98
N THR A 73 7.79 -7.80 -9.79
CA THR A 73 6.58 -7.03 -10.12
C THR A 73 5.50 -7.91 -10.77
N THR A 74 5.90 -8.80 -11.68
CA THR A 74 4.93 -9.69 -12.35
C THR A 74 4.35 -10.72 -11.38
N ILE A 75 5.18 -11.39 -10.59
CA ILE A 75 4.72 -12.41 -9.64
C ILE A 75 3.84 -11.78 -8.55
N THR A 76 4.28 -10.67 -7.98
CA THR A 76 3.49 -9.98 -6.96
C THR A 76 2.23 -9.33 -7.54
N GLY A 77 2.29 -8.84 -8.79
CA GLY A 77 1.13 -8.28 -9.47
C GLY A 77 0.06 -9.34 -9.78
N VAL A 78 0.44 -10.43 -10.47
CA VAL A 78 -0.50 -11.52 -10.78
C VAL A 78 -1.02 -12.18 -9.50
N GLY A 79 -0.13 -12.48 -8.55
CA GLY A 79 -0.52 -12.99 -7.24
C GLY A 79 -1.41 -12.02 -6.47
N GLY A 80 -1.12 -10.71 -6.58
CA GLY A 80 -1.92 -9.65 -5.99
C GLY A 80 -3.35 -9.60 -6.53
N ILE A 81 -3.54 -9.69 -7.84
CA ILE A 81 -4.88 -9.75 -8.46
C ILE A 81 -5.66 -10.96 -7.95
N PHE A 82 -5.02 -12.12 -7.87
CA PHE A 82 -5.65 -13.33 -7.36
C PHE A 82 -6.08 -13.18 -5.88
N VAL A 83 -5.20 -12.66 -5.04
CA VAL A 83 -5.47 -12.42 -3.62
C VAL A 83 -6.53 -11.35 -3.43
N LEU A 84 -6.51 -10.27 -4.22
CA LEU A 84 -7.57 -9.24 -4.21
C LEU A 84 -8.92 -9.84 -4.55
N THR A 85 -8.99 -10.71 -5.55
CA THR A 85 -10.24 -11.39 -5.92
C THR A 85 -10.78 -12.23 -4.78
N ILE A 86 -9.93 -13.03 -4.13
CA ILE A 86 -10.32 -13.81 -2.94
C ILE A 86 -10.74 -12.88 -1.80
N GLY A 87 -10.00 -11.80 -1.57
CA GLY A 87 -10.30 -10.80 -0.54
C GLY A 87 -11.67 -10.15 -0.72
N ILE A 88 -12.00 -9.72 -1.94
CA ILE A 88 -13.33 -9.14 -2.24
C ILE A 88 -14.44 -10.18 -2.08
N ILE A 89 -14.24 -11.42 -2.54
CA ILE A 89 -15.21 -12.50 -2.32
C ILE A 89 -15.39 -12.74 -0.81
N GLY A 90 -14.30 -12.82 -0.05
CA GLY A 90 -14.34 -12.94 1.41
C GLY A 90 -15.07 -11.80 2.10
N THR A 91 -14.86 -10.56 1.64
CA THR A 91 -15.57 -9.37 2.11
C THR A 91 -17.07 -9.48 1.86
N LEU A 92 -17.48 -9.84 0.63
CA LEU A 92 -18.89 -9.97 0.27
C LEU A 92 -19.58 -11.10 1.07
N LEU A 93 -18.88 -12.20 1.29
CA LEU A 93 -19.37 -13.30 2.15
C LEU A 93 -19.52 -12.84 3.60
N LEU A 94 -18.53 -12.13 4.13
CA LEU A 94 -18.61 -11.61 5.50
C LEU A 94 -19.79 -10.63 5.64
N TYR A 95 -20.00 -9.73 4.68
CA TYR A 95 -21.15 -8.83 4.68
C TYR A 95 -22.49 -9.58 4.63
N LYS A 96 -22.57 -10.62 3.80
CA LYS A 96 -23.80 -11.44 3.74
C LYS A 96 -24.22 -12.00 5.10
N PHE A 97 -23.23 -12.34 5.95
CA PHE A 97 -23.50 -12.88 7.29
C PHE A 97 -23.62 -11.79 8.36
N THR A 98 -23.01 -10.63 8.18
CA THR A 98 -22.91 -9.59 9.22
C THR A 98 -23.79 -8.36 8.94
N TYR A 99 -24.45 -8.27 7.80
CA TYR A 99 -25.24 -7.09 7.43
C TYR A 99 -26.35 -6.74 8.43
N GLY A 100 -27.03 -7.74 8.97
CA GLY A 100 -28.04 -7.56 10.01
C GLY A 100 -27.49 -7.60 11.44
N HIS A 101 -26.18 -7.86 11.61
CA HIS A 101 -25.55 -8.14 12.89
C HIS A 101 -24.18 -7.44 12.98
N PRO A 102 -24.16 -6.10 13.17
CA PRO A 102 -22.91 -5.33 13.24
C PRO A 102 -21.97 -5.83 14.36
N GLU A 103 -22.51 -6.41 15.42
CA GLU A 103 -21.75 -7.04 16.51
C GLU A 103 -20.87 -8.21 16.05
N LEU A 104 -21.22 -8.90 14.95
CA LEU A 104 -20.42 -9.98 14.37
C LEU A 104 -19.34 -9.45 13.40
N ARG A 105 -19.50 -8.23 12.90
CA ARG A 105 -18.58 -7.64 11.93
C ARG A 105 -17.23 -7.32 12.56
N ILE A 106 -17.21 -6.72 13.76
CA ILE A 106 -15.97 -6.37 14.47
C ILE A 106 -15.09 -7.60 14.72
N PRO A 107 -15.61 -8.71 15.30
CA PRO A 107 -14.84 -9.95 15.39
C PRO A 107 -14.39 -10.50 14.03
N GLY A 108 -15.24 -10.43 13.01
CA GLY A 108 -14.91 -10.86 11.64
C GLY A 108 -13.73 -10.10 11.04
N MET A 109 -13.72 -8.76 11.18
CA MET A 109 -12.60 -7.89 10.80
C MET A 109 -11.32 -8.26 11.55
N ALA A 110 -11.42 -8.43 12.87
CA ALA A 110 -10.27 -8.78 13.71
C ALA A 110 -9.66 -10.14 13.30
N ILE A 111 -10.47 -11.13 13.04
CA ILE A 111 -10.03 -12.46 12.57
C ILE A 111 -9.37 -12.35 11.19
N ALA A 112 -9.98 -11.62 10.25
CA ALA A 112 -9.44 -11.44 8.91
C ALA A 112 -8.08 -10.73 8.94
N LEU A 113 -7.97 -9.67 9.75
CA LEU A 113 -6.72 -8.92 9.92
C LEU A 113 -5.65 -9.76 10.59
N PHE A 114 -6.01 -10.48 11.66
CA PHE A 114 -5.10 -11.41 12.34
C PHE A 114 -4.53 -12.46 11.38
N LEU A 115 -5.41 -13.13 10.63
CA LEU A 115 -5.00 -14.13 9.64
C LEU A 115 -4.10 -13.51 8.56
N GLY A 116 -4.43 -12.33 8.04
CA GLY A 116 -3.62 -11.61 7.06
C GLY A 116 -2.23 -11.26 7.61
N MET A 117 -2.17 -10.75 8.84
CA MET A 117 -0.91 -10.41 9.50
C MET A 117 -0.07 -11.63 9.85
N TRP A 118 -0.70 -12.74 10.25
CA TRP A 118 -0.01 -14.00 10.45
C TRP A 118 0.52 -14.55 9.12
N LEU A 119 -0.31 -14.59 8.06
CA LEU A 119 0.08 -15.01 6.73
C LEU A 119 1.22 -14.16 6.15
N SER A 120 1.27 -12.87 6.47
CA SER A 120 2.35 -11.98 6.01
C SER A 120 3.74 -12.42 6.47
N ARG A 121 3.80 -13.15 7.59
CA ARG A 121 5.05 -13.70 8.14
C ARG A 121 5.21 -15.19 7.88
N ALA A 122 4.12 -15.93 7.81
CA ALA A 122 4.10 -17.36 7.59
C ALA A 122 4.33 -17.77 6.13
N LEU A 123 3.97 -16.91 5.17
CA LEU A 123 4.18 -17.17 3.74
C LEU A 123 5.54 -16.69 3.27
N VAL A 124 6.16 -17.44 2.36
CA VAL A 124 7.39 -17.04 1.65
C VAL A 124 7.16 -15.76 0.84
N ILE A 125 5.96 -15.58 0.29
CA ILE A 125 5.51 -14.35 -0.38
C ILE A 125 4.61 -13.58 0.60
N GLY A 126 5.19 -13.15 1.72
CA GLY A 126 4.51 -12.47 2.82
C GLY A 126 3.56 -11.31 2.43
N PRO A 127 3.94 -10.40 1.49
CA PRO A 127 3.07 -9.31 1.08
C PRO A 127 1.69 -9.74 0.57
N LEU A 128 1.54 -10.94 -0.01
CA LEU A 128 0.24 -11.44 -0.47
C LEU A 128 -0.67 -11.82 0.70
N GLY A 129 -0.11 -12.41 1.76
CA GLY A 129 -0.87 -12.72 2.98
C GLY A 129 -1.38 -11.46 3.67
N PHE A 130 -0.51 -10.44 3.79
CA PHE A 130 -0.90 -9.13 4.28
C PHE A 130 -2.06 -8.52 3.47
N LEU A 131 -1.95 -8.53 2.14
CA LEU A 131 -2.94 -7.95 1.24
C LEU A 131 -4.33 -8.58 1.44
N LEU A 132 -4.41 -9.90 1.64
CA LEU A 132 -5.67 -10.60 1.86
C LEU A 132 -6.41 -10.08 3.10
N GLY A 133 -5.77 -10.10 4.26
CA GLY A 133 -6.37 -9.63 5.51
C GLY A 133 -6.67 -8.14 5.49
N PHE A 134 -5.77 -7.36 4.90
CA PHE A 134 -5.90 -5.92 4.75
C PHE A 134 -7.13 -5.54 3.90
N VAL A 135 -7.32 -6.17 2.74
CA VAL A 135 -8.46 -5.88 1.86
C VAL A 135 -9.78 -6.20 2.56
N ILE A 136 -9.88 -7.35 3.23
CA ILE A 136 -11.10 -7.72 3.95
C ILE A 136 -11.37 -6.69 5.06
N ALA A 137 -10.39 -6.38 5.90
CA ALA A 137 -10.56 -5.50 7.04
C ALA A 137 -10.91 -4.05 6.63
N VAL A 138 -10.20 -3.50 5.64
CA VAL A 138 -10.46 -2.14 5.13
C VAL A 138 -11.81 -2.05 4.43
N SER A 139 -12.18 -3.07 3.66
CA SER A 139 -13.48 -3.06 3.01
C SER A 139 -14.63 -3.09 4.02
N GLN A 140 -14.44 -3.76 5.16
CA GLN A 140 -15.46 -3.79 6.23
C GLN A 140 -15.58 -2.43 6.94
N SER A 141 -14.46 -1.71 7.16
CA SER A 141 -14.50 -0.42 7.83
C SER A 141 -15.24 0.66 7.01
N VAL A 142 -15.17 0.59 5.68
CA VAL A 142 -15.88 1.52 4.78
C VAL A 142 -17.38 1.20 4.69
N GLY A 143 -17.76 -0.04 4.97
CA GLY A 143 -19.15 -0.50 4.80
C GLY A 143 -20.16 0.14 5.75
N GLU A 144 -19.73 0.75 6.84
CA GLU A 144 -20.62 1.44 7.80
C GLU A 144 -21.19 2.73 7.25
N GLU A 145 -20.44 3.42 6.41
CA GLU A 145 -20.86 4.68 5.80
C GLU A 145 -21.86 4.49 4.65
N ILE A 146 -22.11 3.24 4.23
CA ILE A 146 -22.90 2.94 3.03
C ILE A 146 -24.28 2.41 3.42
N PRO A 147 -25.35 3.18 3.16
CA PRO A 147 -26.69 2.87 3.67
C PRO A 147 -27.40 1.71 2.93
N SER A 148 -26.95 1.31 1.74
CA SER A 148 -27.59 0.24 0.98
C SER A 148 -26.62 -0.89 0.59
N PRO A 149 -27.05 -2.17 0.76
CA PRO A 149 -26.19 -3.33 0.40
C PRO A 149 -25.82 -3.34 -1.07
N GLU A 150 -26.73 -2.93 -1.94
CA GLU A 150 -26.51 -2.92 -3.39
C GLU A 150 -25.42 -1.90 -3.78
N TYR A 151 -25.46 -0.72 -3.19
CA TYR A 151 -24.44 0.30 -3.42
C TYR A 151 -23.08 -0.15 -2.90
N LEU A 152 -23.05 -0.81 -1.73
CA LEU A 152 -21.84 -1.39 -1.17
C LEU A 152 -21.19 -2.42 -2.12
N VAL A 153 -21.97 -3.39 -2.61
CA VAL A 153 -21.48 -4.40 -3.56
C VAL A 153 -20.91 -3.72 -4.81
N ARG A 154 -21.60 -2.72 -5.35
CA ARG A 154 -21.14 -1.95 -6.51
C ARG A 154 -19.80 -1.25 -6.23
N GLN A 155 -19.65 -0.61 -5.08
CA GLN A 155 -18.40 0.06 -4.68
C GLN A 155 -17.25 -0.92 -4.53
N LEU A 156 -17.47 -2.09 -3.93
CA LEU A 156 -16.46 -3.15 -3.78
C LEU A 156 -16.02 -3.72 -5.14
N LEU A 157 -16.96 -3.91 -6.06
CA LEU A 157 -16.62 -4.37 -7.42
C LEU A 157 -15.83 -3.31 -8.18
N TRP A 158 -16.19 -2.03 -8.06
CA TRP A 158 -15.42 -0.95 -8.65
C TRP A 158 -14.03 -0.81 -8.02
N LEU A 159 -13.91 -1.02 -6.71
CA LEU A 159 -12.61 -1.07 -6.03
C LEU A 159 -11.74 -2.20 -6.60
N TRP A 160 -12.31 -3.38 -6.80
CA TRP A 160 -11.61 -4.51 -7.45
C TRP A 160 -11.14 -4.15 -8.86
N VAL A 161 -11.99 -3.54 -9.67
CA VAL A 161 -11.63 -3.07 -11.02
C VAL A 161 -10.48 -2.06 -10.94
N ALA A 162 -10.60 -1.04 -10.10
CA ALA A 162 -9.61 0.02 -9.94
C ALA A 162 -8.22 -0.51 -9.54
N LEU A 163 -8.17 -1.43 -8.59
CA LEU A 163 -6.93 -2.05 -8.15
C LEU A 163 -6.33 -2.98 -9.22
N THR A 164 -7.18 -3.78 -9.86
CA THR A 164 -6.74 -4.78 -10.85
C THR A 164 -6.13 -4.13 -12.09
N TYR A 165 -6.79 -3.12 -12.68
CA TYR A 165 -6.22 -2.48 -13.86
C TYR A 165 -4.97 -1.67 -13.52
N ALA A 166 -4.89 -1.04 -12.35
CA ALA A 166 -3.70 -0.33 -11.91
C ALA A 166 -2.48 -1.28 -11.78
N ILE A 167 -2.70 -2.46 -11.20
CA ILE A 167 -1.67 -3.51 -11.15
C ILE A 167 -1.27 -3.94 -12.58
N ALA A 168 -2.25 -4.17 -13.45
CA ALA A 168 -1.99 -4.58 -14.83
C ALA A 168 -1.16 -3.54 -15.59
N VAL A 169 -1.53 -2.25 -15.52
CA VAL A 169 -0.78 -1.14 -16.09
C VAL A 169 0.65 -1.12 -15.57
N THR A 170 0.83 -1.25 -14.25
CA THR A 170 2.15 -1.25 -13.62
C THR A 170 3.00 -2.44 -14.11
N VAL A 171 2.44 -3.64 -14.19
CA VAL A 171 3.15 -4.83 -14.68
C VAL A 171 3.58 -4.64 -16.14
N VAL A 172 2.69 -4.10 -16.99
CA VAL A 172 3.00 -3.83 -18.40
C VAL A 172 4.12 -2.80 -18.52
N LEU A 173 4.02 -1.67 -17.85
CA LEU A 173 5.05 -0.62 -17.89
C LEU A 173 6.41 -1.13 -17.39
N ASN A 174 6.42 -1.86 -16.28
CA ASN A 174 7.66 -2.46 -15.77
C ASN A 174 8.27 -3.46 -16.75
N ARG A 175 7.45 -4.27 -17.43
CA ARG A 175 7.95 -5.20 -18.45
C ARG A 175 8.55 -4.50 -19.65
N LEU A 176 7.97 -3.39 -20.08
CA LEU A 176 8.39 -2.65 -21.26
C LEU A 176 9.65 -1.80 -21.00
N PHE A 177 9.69 -1.09 -19.88
CA PHE A 177 10.68 -0.03 -19.67
C PHE A 177 11.75 -0.34 -18.64
N LEU A 178 11.52 -1.27 -17.70
CA LEU A 178 12.57 -1.61 -16.73
C LEU A 178 13.66 -2.44 -17.43
N PRO A 179 14.95 -2.15 -17.23
CA PRO A 179 16.03 -2.98 -17.77
C PRO A 179 16.04 -4.38 -17.12
N ASP A 180 16.54 -5.35 -17.86
CA ASP A 180 16.69 -6.71 -17.33
C ASP A 180 17.81 -6.74 -16.29
N THR A 181 17.50 -7.25 -15.11
CA THR A 181 18.52 -7.49 -14.06
C THR A 181 19.47 -8.60 -14.51
N PRO A 182 20.80 -8.45 -14.27
CA PRO A 182 21.76 -9.49 -14.59
C PRO A 182 21.36 -10.84 -13.96
N LYS A 183 21.45 -11.92 -14.72
CA LYS A 183 21.07 -13.29 -14.29
C LYS A 183 21.78 -13.79 -13.03
N SER A 184 22.89 -13.18 -12.65
CA SER A 184 23.63 -13.48 -11.41
C SER A 184 22.87 -13.17 -10.12
N ALA A 185 21.89 -12.26 -10.16
CA ALA A 185 21.03 -11.98 -9.01
C ALA A 185 19.82 -12.95 -8.91
N GLU A 186 19.62 -13.79 -9.90
CA GLU A 186 18.44 -14.65 -10.08
C GLU A 186 18.60 -16.05 -9.43
N HIS A 187 19.77 -16.35 -8.84
CA HIS A 187 20.06 -17.67 -8.26
C HIS A 187 19.45 -17.90 -6.88
N ARG A 188 18.30 -17.30 -6.61
CA ARG A 188 17.47 -17.73 -5.47
C ARG A 188 16.72 -18.98 -5.87
N SER A 189 17.11 -20.12 -5.30
CA SER A 189 16.41 -21.39 -5.40
C SER A 189 14.90 -21.18 -5.27
N LYS A 190 14.13 -21.78 -6.17
CA LYS A 190 12.65 -21.78 -6.08
C LYS A 190 12.26 -22.20 -4.66
N PRO A 191 11.40 -21.44 -3.98
CA PRO A 191 10.96 -21.86 -2.67
C PRO A 191 10.28 -23.23 -2.77
N LYS A 192 10.77 -24.21 -2.01
CA LYS A 192 10.25 -25.59 -2.01
C LYS A 192 8.88 -25.70 -1.33
N SER A 193 8.47 -24.69 -0.55
CA SER A 193 7.18 -24.64 0.12
C SER A 193 6.59 -23.23 0.08
N LEU A 194 5.25 -23.15 0.21
CA LEU A 194 4.53 -21.87 0.32
C LEU A 194 4.76 -21.22 1.69
N PHE A 195 4.97 -22.02 2.72
CA PHE A 195 5.17 -21.56 4.09
C PHE A 195 6.65 -21.56 4.46
N VAL A 196 7.02 -20.63 5.31
CA VAL A 196 8.34 -20.60 5.95
C VAL A 196 8.46 -21.84 6.87
N PRO A 197 9.63 -22.47 7.00
CA PRO A 197 9.79 -23.71 7.76
C PRO A 197 9.30 -23.65 9.21
N ASP A 198 9.36 -22.48 9.84
CA ASP A 198 8.96 -22.24 11.23
C ASP A 198 7.55 -21.60 11.37
N ALA A 199 6.78 -21.53 10.28
CA ALA A 199 5.48 -20.84 10.22
C ALA A 199 4.50 -21.25 11.33
N PHE A 200 4.47 -22.54 11.68
CA PHE A 200 3.54 -23.12 12.67
C PHE A 200 4.18 -23.39 14.03
N THR A 201 5.50 -23.30 14.15
CA THR A 201 6.22 -23.61 15.39
C THR A 201 6.69 -22.37 16.14
N ASN A 202 6.85 -21.24 15.44
CA ASN A 202 7.35 -20.01 16.02
C ASN A 202 6.21 -19.09 16.48
N PHE A 203 6.00 -19.02 17.78
CA PHE A 203 5.00 -18.13 18.39
C PHE A 203 5.22 -16.64 18.11
N ALA A 204 6.41 -16.23 17.67
CA ALA A 204 6.67 -14.83 17.31
C ALA A 204 5.77 -14.33 16.18
N HIS A 205 5.36 -15.22 15.25
CA HIS A 205 4.43 -14.86 14.17
C HIS A 205 3.03 -14.56 14.71
N VAL A 206 2.57 -15.35 15.66
CA VAL A 206 1.27 -15.16 16.32
C VAL A 206 1.27 -13.90 17.17
N HIS A 207 2.31 -13.68 17.98
CA HIS A 207 2.44 -12.48 18.80
C HIS A 207 2.49 -11.20 17.96
N PHE A 208 3.21 -11.23 16.84
CA PHE A 208 3.22 -10.09 15.90
C PHE A 208 1.82 -9.81 15.35
N ALA A 209 1.15 -10.83 14.80
CA ALA A 209 -0.18 -10.69 14.24
C ALA A 209 -1.18 -10.16 15.29
N LEU A 210 -1.13 -10.68 16.51
CA LEU A 210 -2.00 -10.25 17.61
C LEU A 210 -1.78 -8.80 17.99
N LYS A 211 -0.52 -8.35 18.13
CA LYS A 211 -0.18 -6.96 18.45
C LYS A 211 -0.69 -5.98 17.40
N VAL A 212 -0.47 -6.31 16.12
CA VAL A 212 -0.89 -5.43 15.01
C VAL A 212 -2.42 -5.39 14.92
N THR A 213 -3.06 -6.54 15.01
CA THR A 213 -4.53 -6.62 15.01
C THR A 213 -5.13 -5.83 16.16
N PHE A 214 -4.59 -5.98 17.37
CA PHE A 214 -5.08 -5.23 18.53
C PHE A 214 -4.91 -3.72 18.33
N ALA A 215 -3.74 -3.26 17.89
CA ALA A 215 -3.49 -1.83 17.64
C ALA A 215 -4.43 -1.26 16.57
N ALA A 216 -4.60 -1.97 15.46
CA ALA A 216 -5.48 -1.55 14.38
C ALA A 216 -6.96 -1.53 14.82
N MET A 217 -7.44 -2.59 15.49
CA MET A 217 -8.82 -2.65 15.99
C MET A 217 -9.08 -1.62 17.09
N PHE A 218 -8.08 -1.31 17.92
CA PHE A 218 -8.18 -0.23 18.89
C PHE A 218 -8.39 1.13 18.20
N CYS A 219 -7.60 1.42 17.15
CA CYS A 219 -7.79 2.64 16.36
C CYS A 219 -9.18 2.66 15.70
N TYR A 220 -9.66 1.52 15.18
CA TYR A 220 -10.98 1.38 14.60
C TYR A 220 -12.06 1.76 15.62
N VAL A 221 -12.07 1.13 16.78
CA VAL A 221 -13.07 1.39 17.86
C VAL A 221 -13.00 2.85 18.33
N VAL A 222 -11.80 3.44 18.44
CA VAL A 222 -11.65 4.82 18.87
C VAL A 222 -12.25 5.78 17.86
N TYR A 223 -11.95 5.67 16.57
CA TYR A 223 -12.48 6.63 15.61
C TYR A 223 -13.99 6.47 15.39
N GLU A 224 -14.53 5.26 15.48
CA GLU A 224 -15.97 5.01 15.50
C GLU A 224 -16.63 5.63 16.74
N ALA A 225 -16.04 5.46 17.92
CA ALA A 225 -16.58 5.98 19.16
C ALA A 225 -16.62 7.52 19.21
N ILE A 226 -15.73 8.20 18.49
CA ILE A 226 -15.70 9.67 18.41
C ILE A 226 -16.43 10.22 17.17
N ASP A 227 -17.04 9.32 16.37
CA ASP A 227 -17.76 9.65 15.11
C ASP A 227 -16.93 10.50 14.16
N TRP A 228 -15.64 10.13 13.99
CA TRP A 228 -14.72 10.86 13.13
C TRP A 228 -14.19 9.99 11.98
N SER A 229 -15.01 9.78 10.97
CA SER A 229 -14.69 8.98 9.77
C SER A 229 -13.40 9.43 9.05
N GLY A 230 -13.03 10.70 9.15
CA GLY A 230 -11.80 11.24 8.56
C GLY A 230 -10.50 10.60 9.05
N ILE A 231 -10.49 9.94 10.24
CA ILE A 231 -9.31 9.26 10.78
C ILE A 231 -9.28 7.74 10.52
N HIS A 232 -10.12 7.19 9.66
CA HIS A 232 -10.08 5.77 9.28
C HIS A 232 -8.68 5.32 8.77
N THR A 233 -7.89 6.26 8.25
CA THR A 233 -6.50 6.01 7.85
C THR A 233 -5.58 5.61 9.01
N ALA A 234 -5.94 5.89 10.27
CA ALA A 234 -5.18 5.43 11.44
C ALA A 234 -5.15 3.90 11.53
N PHE A 235 -6.31 3.25 11.33
CA PHE A 235 -6.44 1.80 11.24
C PHE A 235 -5.52 1.22 10.15
N ILE A 236 -5.55 1.81 8.96
CA ILE A 236 -4.71 1.43 7.82
C ILE A 236 -3.23 1.62 8.15
N THR A 237 -2.86 2.75 8.73
CA THR A 237 -1.47 3.09 9.05
C THR A 237 -0.87 2.10 10.04
N CYS A 238 -1.60 1.67 11.08
CA CYS A 238 -1.14 0.67 12.03
C CYS A 238 -0.66 -0.62 11.35
N THR A 239 -1.35 -1.04 10.30
CA THR A 239 -0.99 -2.26 9.57
C THR A 239 0.26 -2.09 8.69
N PHE A 240 0.43 -0.90 8.11
CA PHE A 240 1.57 -0.63 7.21
C PHE A 240 2.88 -0.34 7.93
N ILE A 241 2.85 0.30 9.11
CA ILE A 241 4.07 0.64 9.84
C ILE A 241 4.60 -0.52 10.69
N ALA A 242 3.78 -1.54 10.96
CA ALA A 242 4.16 -2.66 11.79
C ALA A 242 5.36 -3.41 11.25
N LEU A 243 6.42 -3.49 12.05
CA LEU A 243 7.66 -4.22 11.76
C LEU A 243 8.03 -5.13 12.96
N GLU A 244 9.08 -5.93 12.80
CA GLU A 244 9.50 -6.89 13.81
C GLU A 244 10.01 -6.24 15.10
N SER A 245 10.71 -5.09 14.99
CA SER A 245 11.23 -4.35 16.13
C SER A 245 10.45 -3.05 16.37
N THR A 246 10.34 -2.65 17.62
CA THR A 246 9.71 -1.39 18.02
C THR A 246 10.46 -0.19 17.46
N GLU A 247 11.79 -0.24 17.46
CA GLU A 247 12.64 0.83 16.92
C GLU A 247 12.40 1.04 15.42
N ALA A 248 12.39 -0.06 14.64
CA ALA A 248 12.10 -0.01 13.20
C ALA A 248 10.68 0.50 12.93
N THR A 249 9.72 0.11 13.74
CA THR A 249 8.33 0.58 13.65
C THR A 249 8.22 2.08 13.93
N LEU A 250 8.86 2.58 14.97
CA LEU A 250 8.89 4.00 15.31
C LEU A 250 9.57 4.83 14.21
N TYR A 251 10.71 4.37 13.71
CA TYR A 251 11.42 5.05 12.63
C TYR A 251 10.55 5.15 11.35
N LYS A 252 9.95 4.04 10.96
CA LYS A 252 9.03 4.01 9.80
C LYS A 252 7.80 4.87 10.02
N GLY A 253 7.24 4.85 11.23
CA GLY A 253 6.10 5.68 11.61
C GLY A 253 6.42 7.17 11.54
N THR A 254 7.59 7.58 12.02
CA THR A 254 8.07 8.98 11.96
C THR A 254 8.24 9.44 10.50
N LEU A 255 8.87 8.62 9.65
CA LEU A 255 9.00 8.95 8.22
C LEU A 255 7.65 9.13 7.54
N ARG A 256 6.71 8.22 7.84
CA ARG A 256 5.35 8.33 7.30
C ARG A 256 4.62 9.58 7.81
N PHE A 257 4.77 9.91 9.08
CA PHE A 257 4.17 11.11 9.66
C PHE A 257 4.71 12.39 8.99
N VAL A 258 6.02 12.49 8.82
CA VAL A 258 6.65 13.62 8.09
C VAL A 258 6.18 13.66 6.64
N GLY A 259 6.15 12.51 5.96
CA GLY A 259 5.63 12.42 4.59
C GLY A 259 4.17 12.86 4.48
N CYS A 260 3.31 12.45 5.42
CA CYS A 260 1.91 12.88 5.47
C CYS A 260 1.76 14.38 5.71
N LEU A 261 2.60 15.00 6.56
CA LEU A 261 2.57 16.45 6.76
C LEU A 261 2.96 17.21 5.49
N ILE A 262 4.04 16.79 4.84
CA ILE A 262 4.50 17.41 3.59
C ILE A 262 3.47 17.20 2.47
N GLY A 263 3.01 15.96 2.30
CA GLY A 263 2.00 15.62 1.29
C GLY A 263 0.67 16.33 1.53
N GLY A 264 0.23 16.42 2.78
CA GLY A 264 -0.98 17.15 3.18
C GLY A 264 -0.87 18.65 2.89
N ALA A 265 0.27 19.26 3.20
CA ALA A 265 0.52 20.67 2.88
C ALA A 265 0.51 20.93 1.37
N LEU A 266 1.15 20.07 0.58
CA LEU A 266 1.12 20.13 -0.89
C LEU A 266 -0.29 19.92 -1.45
N ALA A 267 -1.05 18.99 -0.88
CA ALA A 267 -2.43 18.73 -1.27
C ALA A 267 -3.33 19.94 -0.98
N LEU A 268 -3.24 20.53 0.23
CA LEU A 268 -3.99 21.73 0.58
C LEU A 268 -3.62 22.91 -0.33
N PHE A 269 -2.33 23.12 -0.59
CA PHE A 269 -1.88 24.13 -1.55
C PHE A 269 -2.50 23.89 -2.93
N SER A 270 -2.48 22.64 -3.41
CA SER A 270 -3.05 22.30 -4.71
C SER A 270 -4.56 22.53 -4.76
N ILE A 271 -5.29 22.16 -3.72
CA ILE A 271 -6.76 22.34 -3.64
C ILE A 271 -7.12 23.84 -3.63
N VAL A 272 -6.40 24.65 -2.85
CA VAL A 272 -6.74 26.06 -2.67
C VAL A 272 -6.29 26.92 -3.84
N PHE A 273 -5.11 26.67 -4.40
CA PHE A 273 -4.50 27.58 -5.38
C PHE A 273 -4.49 27.05 -6.81
N LEU A 274 -4.40 25.72 -7.01
CA LEU A 274 -4.28 25.14 -8.35
C LEU A 274 -5.61 24.64 -8.90
N MET A 275 -6.38 23.86 -8.12
CA MET A 275 -7.62 23.26 -8.59
C MET A 275 -8.69 24.27 -9.04
N PRO A 276 -8.86 25.45 -8.42
CA PRO A 276 -9.84 26.42 -8.90
C PRO A 276 -9.60 26.93 -10.33
N HIS A 277 -8.36 26.79 -10.82
CA HIS A 277 -7.96 27.23 -12.17
C HIS A 277 -7.87 26.06 -13.17
N MET A 278 -8.27 24.85 -12.75
CA MET A 278 -8.19 23.65 -13.58
C MET A 278 -9.54 23.33 -14.19
N GLU A 279 -9.67 23.49 -15.49
CA GLU A 279 -10.90 23.21 -16.25
C GLU A 279 -10.78 21.97 -17.14
N THR A 280 -9.56 21.41 -17.27
CA THR A 280 -9.28 20.33 -18.22
C THR A 280 -8.67 19.11 -17.57
N ILE A 281 -8.90 17.93 -18.17
CA ILE A 281 -8.22 16.69 -17.77
C ILE A 281 -6.71 16.84 -17.89
N ALA A 282 -6.23 17.62 -18.87
CA ALA A 282 -4.80 17.84 -19.08
C ALA A 282 -4.14 18.52 -17.88
N SER A 283 -4.79 19.54 -17.29
CA SER A 283 -4.26 20.21 -16.09
C SER A 283 -4.20 19.27 -14.87
N LEU A 284 -5.21 18.41 -14.69
CA LEU A 284 -5.20 17.38 -13.65
C LEU A 284 -4.06 16.36 -13.87
N VAL A 285 -3.86 15.93 -15.11
CA VAL A 285 -2.77 14.99 -15.48
C VAL A 285 -1.40 15.62 -15.16
N VAL A 286 -1.19 16.89 -15.47
CA VAL A 286 0.06 17.60 -15.12
C VAL A 286 0.25 17.68 -13.60
N LEU A 287 -0.79 18.01 -12.85
CA LEU A 287 -0.73 18.06 -11.39
C LEU A 287 -0.34 16.69 -10.80
N VAL A 288 -1.02 15.61 -11.25
CA VAL A 288 -0.74 14.26 -10.80
C VAL A 288 0.67 13.82 -11.22
N ALA A 289 1.12 14.17 -12.41
CA ALA A 289 2.48 13.87 -12.87
C ALA A 289 3.53 14.54 -11.98
N CYS A 290 3.37 15.83 -11.65
CA CYS A 290 4.28 16.53 -10.76
C CYS A 290 4.28 15.94 -9.34
N ALA A 291 3.11 15.71 -8.76
CA ALA A 291 2.97 15.11 -7.43
C ALA A 291 3.58 13.70 -7.39
N SER A 292 3.27 12.87 -8.40
CA SER A 292 3.81 11.51 -8.52
C SER A 292 5.32 11.51 -8.77
N ALA A 293 5.87 12.52 -9.45
CA ALA A 293 7.32 12.65 -9.65
C ALA A 293 8.04 12.92 -8.31
N ILE A 294 7.50 13.81 -7.49
CA ILE A 294 8.06 14.11 -6.16
C ILE A 294 7.99 12.87 -5.26
N ALA A 295 6.80 12.28 -5.12
CA ALA A 295 6.59 11.10 -4.29
C ALA A 295 7.37 9.88 -4.80
N GLY A 296 7.37 9.66 -6.12
CA GLY A 296 8.10 8.59 -6.79
C GLY A 296 9.61 8.70 -6.61
N TRP A 297 10.14 9.93 -6.68
CA TRP A 297 11.57 10.16 -6.42
C TRP A 297 11.97 9.82 -5.00
N VAL A 298 11.17 10.17 -4.01
CA VAL A 298 11.42 9.82 -2.61
C VAL A 298 11.24 8.31 -2.39
N SER A 299 10.15 7.72 -2.91
CA SER A 299 9.83 6.30 -2.71
C SER A 299 10.82 5.33 -3.38
N THR A 300 11.48 5.75 -4.46
CA THR A 300 12.53 4.98 -5.14
C THR A 300 13.93 5.18 -4.55
N GLY A 301 14.05 5.98 -3.50
CA GLY A 301 15.28 6.20 -2.74
C GLY A 301 15.69 4.99 -1.91
N SER A 302 16.68 5.19 -1.03
CA SER A 302 17.11 4.16 -0.09
C SER A 302 15.97 3.77 0.88
N GLN A 303 16.09 2.60 1.50
CA GLN A 303 15.14 2.14 2.53
C GLN A 303 14.99 3.13 3.71
N ARG A 304 15.94 4.05 3.87
CA ARG A 304 15.92 5.06 4.93
C ARG A 304 14.89 6.17 4.70
N ILE A 305 14.64 6.54 3.45
CA ILE A 305 13.73 7.64 3.10
C ILE A 305 12.49 7.19 2.33
N SER A 306 12.50 6.01 1.74
CA SER A 306 11.45 5.54 0.83
C SER A 306 10.05 5.51 1.44
N TYR A 307 9.93 5.40 2.77
CA TYR A 307 8.65 5.43 3.47
C TYR A 307 8.04 6.83 3.67
N ALA A 308 8.77 7.88 3.33
CA ALA A 308 8.27 9.26 3.35
C ALA A 308 7.60 9.68 2.03
N GLY A 309 7.90 8.96 0.94
CA GLY A 309 7.40 9.22 -0.42
C GLY A 309 6.05 8.61 -0.77
#